data_aae45a61ab01ea821145cec94a925767
#
_entry.id   aae45a61ab01ea821145cec94a925767
#
_cell.length_a   1.000
_cell.length_b   1.000
_cell.length_c   1.000
_cell.angle_alpha   90.00
_cell.angle_beta   90.00
_cell.angle_gamma   90.00
#
_symmetry.space_group_name_H-M   'P 1'
#
loop_
_entity.id
_entity.type
_entity.pdbx_description
1 polymer ?
#
loop_
_entity_poly.entity_id
_entity_poly.type
_entity_poly.pdbx_seq_one_letter_code
_entity_poly.pdbx_strand_id
1 'polypeptide(L)'
;MNLLKTVSFALLLFLGTAFAPLHHGWADYDQTKVLDYTGTIEEFKYENPHATARVKDKDKTWLVVLAPTSRMQERGISPDMLKKGGSVQVVGYPHKKIKDEMRAERIFIDGKKYELRR
;
A
#
# COMPACT_ATOMS: atom_id res chain seq x y z
N MET A 1 34.12 28.66 -24.13
CA MET A 1 33.60 28.63 -23.84
C MET A 1 32.85 28.23 -23.44
N ASN A 2 32.80 28.34 -23.35
CA ASN A 2 31.90 28.10 -22.88
C ASN A 2 31.21 27.16 -22.85
N LEU A 3 31.40 26.78 -22.98
CA LEU A 3 30.72 26.08 -22.96
C LEU A 3 30.48 25.30 -22.33
N LEU A 4 30.85 25.12 -21.78
CA LEU A 4 30.55 24.52 -21.15
C LEU A 4 29.96 24.40 -20.42
N LYS A 5 30.11 24.77 -20.18
CA LYS A 5 29.39 24.89 -19.52
C LYS A 5 28.43 24.20 -19.54
N THR A 6 28.18 23.97 -19.90
CA THR A 6 27.24 23.42 -20.05
C THR A 6 27.08 22.27 -19.71
N VAL A 7 27.48 21.91 -19.62
CA VAL A 7 27.32 20.91 -19.32
C VAL A 7 26.96 20.54 -18.34
N SER A 8 27.17 20.86 -17.87
CA SER A 8 26.85 20.63 -16.86
C SER A 8 25.65 20.39 -16.56
N PHE A 9 25.37 20.68 -16.89
CA PHE A 9 24.25 20.61 -16.73
C PHE A 9 23.80 19.42 -16.74
N ALA A 10 24.23 18.96 -16.91
CA ALA A 10 23.83 17.99 -16.97
C ALA A 10 23.56 17.30 -15.99
N LEU A 11 23.84 17.54 -15.61
CA LEU A 11 23.50 17.11 -14.82
C LEU A 11 22.67 16.90 -14.34
N LEU A 12 22.55 17.31 -14.32
CA LEU A 12 21.64 17.29 -13.89
C LEU A 12 20.99 16.30 -13.91
N LEU A 13 20.98 15.96 -14.23
CA LEU A 13 20.29 15.26 -14.29
C LEU A 13 20.12 14.47 -13.53
N PHE A 14 20.46 14.36 -13.06
CA PHE A 14 20.27 13.87 -12.30
C PHE A 14 19.40 13.67 -11.75
N LEU A 15 19.37 13.98 -11.70
CA LEU A 15 18.25 14.08 -11.44
C LEU A 15 17.49 12.90 -11.51
N GLY A 16 17.45 12.29 -12.39
CA GLY A 16 16.61 11.20 -12.54
C GLY A 16 16.61 10.24 -11.41
N THR A 17 17.65 10.25 -10.76
CA THR A 17 17.78 9.42 -9.60
C THR A 17 16.76 9.69 -8.56
N ALA A 18 16.23 10.88 -8.56
CA ALA A 18 15.29 11.26 -7.54
C ALA A 18 14.05 10.38 -7.55
N PHE A 19 13.87 9.59 -8.58
CA PHE A 19 12.68 8.78 -8.66
C PHE A 19 12.77 7.47 -7.92
N ALA A 20 13.94 7.10 -7.52
CA ALA A 20 14.07 5.87 -6.77
C ALA A 20 13.13 5.83 -5.57
N PRO A 21 12.92 6.92 -4.85
CA PRO A 21 12.04 6.87 -3.69
C PRO A 21 10.60 6.55 -4.00
N LEU A 22 10.24 6.60 -5.27
CA LEU A 22 8.88 6.28 -5.62
C LEU A 22 8.55 4.81 -5.50
N HIS A 23 9.57 4.00 -5.32
CA HIS A 23 9.34 2.59 -5.11
C HIS A 23 9.12 2.34 -3.64
N HIS A 24 7.88 2.42 -3.25
CA HIS A 24 7.51 2.24 -1.86
C HIS A 24 7.48 0.77 -1.55
N GLY A 25 8.46 0.32 -0.86
CA GLY A 25 8.49 -1.06 -0.48
C GLY A 25 8.09 -1.22 0.96
N TRP A 26 8.30 -2.41 1.46
CA TRP A 26 7.97 -2.71 2.84
C TRP A 26 8.81 -1.92 3.82
N ALA A 27 9.94 -1.38 3.37
CA ALA A 27 10.81 -0.58 4.24
C ALA A 27 10.16 0.71 4.72
N ASP A 28 9.14 1.19 4.03
CA ASP A 28 8.43 2.39 4.45
C ASP A 28 7.50 2.12 5.63
N TYR A 29 7.31 0.87 5.99
CA TYR A 29 6.39 0.47 7.05
C TYR A 29 7.15 -0.10 8.23
N ASP A 30 6.65 0.20 9.42
CA ASP A 30 7.32 -0.20 10.66
C ASP A 30 6.95 -1.64 11.00
N GLN A 31 7.79 -2.56 10.60
CA GLN A 31 7.52 -3.98 10.77
C GLN A 31 7.75 -4.50 12.18
N THR A 32 8.13 -3.61 13.09
CA THR A 32 8.19 -3.97 14.50
C THR A 32 6.86 -3.76 15.20
N LYS A 33 5.90 -3.14 14.51
CA LYS A 33 4.57 -2.88 15.07
C LYS A 33 3.53 -3.60 14.27
N VAL A 34 3.00 -4.68 14.79
CA VAL A 34 1.99 -5.45 14.08
C VAL A 34 0.61 -4.90 14.40
N LEU A 35 -0.13 -4.59 13.34
CA LEU A 35 -1.53 -4.21 13.45
C LEU A 35 -2.36 -5.40 13.04
N ASP A 36 -3.32 -5.76 13.86
CA ASP A 36 -4.19 -6.90 13.58
C ASP A 36 -5.58 -6.54 14.11
N TYR A 37 -6.49 -6.25 13.20
CA TYR A 37 -7.81 -5.83 13.61
C TYR A 37 -8.84 -6.18 12.55
N THR A 38 -10.10 -6.23 12.96
CA THR A 38 -11.23 -6.44 12.08
C THR A 38 -12.01 -5.13 12.01
N GLY A 39 -12.26 -4.66 10.81
CA GLY A 39 -12.95 -3.40 10.64
C GLY A 39 -13.94 -3.44 9.51
N THR A 40 -14.61 -2.31 9.32
CA THR A 40 -15.62 -2.15 8.29
C THR A 40 -15.03 -1.42 7.09
N ILE A 41 -15.25 -1.95 5.91
CA ILE A 41 -14.76 -1.36 4.67
C ILE A 41 -15.61 -0.15 4.34
N GLU A 42 -14.97 1.03 4.28
CA GLU A 42 -15.65 2.25 3.92
C GLU A 42 -15.45 2.62 2.46
N GLU A 43 -14.34 2.14 1.88
CA GLU A 43 -14.04 2.40 0.48
C GLU A 43 -13.04 1.35 0.01
N PHE A 44 -13.20 0.91 -1.23
CA PHE A 44 -12.27 -0.05 -1.81
C PHE A 44 -11.96 0.39 -3.24
N LYS A 45 -10.67 0.43 -3.57
CA LYS A 45 -10.22 0.77 -4.91
C LYS A 45 -9.37 -0.38 -5.45
N TYR A 46 -9.85 -0.99 -6.50
CA TYR A 46 -9.16 -2.12 -7.13
C TYR A 46 -8.41 -1.60 -8.34
N GLU A 47 -7.23 -1.03 -8.09
CA GLU A 47 -6.47 -0.37 -9.15
C GLU A 47 -4.98 -0.50 -8.87
N ASN A 48 -4.19 -0.16 -9.88
CA ASN A 48 -2.74 -0.19 -9.76
C ASN A 48 -2.24 1.20 -9.39
N PRO A 49 -1.06 1.31 -8.77
CA PRO A 49 -0.09 0.23 -8.55
C PRO A 49 -0.47 -0.71 -7.42
N HIS A 50 -1.40 -0.34 -6.57
CA HIS A 50 -1.87 -1.20 -5.49
C HIS A 50 -3.35 -0.98 -5.26
N ALA A 51 -4.06 -2.08 -5.04
CA ALA A 51 -5.42 -1.98 -4.52
C ALA A 51 -5.33 -1.41 -3.11
N THR A 52 -6.30 -0.60 -2.73
CA THR A 52 -6.34 0.02 -1.41
C THR A 52 -7.76 -0.06 -0.85
N ALA A 53 -7.85 0.00 0.47
CA ALA A 53 -9.15 0.02 1.13
C ALA A 53 -9.07 0.93 2.33
N ARG A 54 -10.17 1.64 2.60
CA ARG A 54 -10.30 2.37 3.86
C ARG A 54 -11.10 1.50 4.79
N VAL A 55 -10.48 1.12 5.89
CA VAL A 55 -11.06 0.17 6.83
C VAL A 55 -11.14 0.83 8.20
N LYS A 56 -12.36 0.93 8.71
CA LYS A 56 -12.60 1.60 9.98
C LYS A 56 -12.55 0.60 11.13
N ASP A 57 -11.72 0.92 12.12
CA ASP A 57 -11.59 0.16 13.35
C ASP A 57 -11.99 1.06 14.49
N LYS A 58 -13.15 0.82 15.05
CA LYS A 58 -13.69 1.64 16.15
C LYS A 58 -13.79 3.10 15.70
N ASP A 59 -12.90 3.97 16.17
CA ASP A 59 -12.96 5.39 15.85
C ASP A 59 -11.88 5.85 14.89
N LYS A 60 -11.13 4.92 14.30
CA LYS A 60 -10.07 5.28 13.37
C LYS A 60 -10.28 4.57 12.03
N THR A 61 -10.07 5.31 10.95
CA THR A 61 -10.10 4.72 9.61
C THR A 61 -8.67 4.66 9.08
N TRP A 62 -8.25 3.45 8.74
CA TRP A 62 -6.94 3.23 8.16
C TRP A 62 -7.03 3.20 6.65
N LEU A 63 -6.06 3.84 5.99
CA LEU A 63 -5.85 3.59 4.57
C LEU A 63 -4.97 2.35 4.48
N VAL A 64 -5.54 1.27 3.99
CA VAL A 64 -4.85 -0.01 3.92
C VAL A 64 -4.36 -0.22 2.50
N VAL A 65 -3.05 -0.26 2.34
CA VAL A 65 -2.44 -0.61 1.05
C VAL A 65 -2.40 -2.12 0.97
N LEU A 66 -2.99 -2.67 -0.08
CA LEU A 66 -3.10 -4.11 -0.24
C LEU A 66 -2.01 -4.64 -1.16
N ALA A 67 -2.34 -4.90 -2.42
CA ALA A 67 -1.37 -5.46 -3.35
C ALA A 67 -1.72 -5.01 -4.76
N PRO A 68 -0.80 -5.18 -5.71
CA PRO A 68 -1.14 -4.94 -7.11
C PRO A 68 -2.30 -5.84 -7.52
N THR A 69 -3.10 -5.35 -8.45
CA THR A 69 -4.31 -6.10 -8.84
C THR A 69 -3.99 -7.50 -9.35
N SER A 70 -2.84 -7.66 -10.04
CA SER A 70 -2.46 -8.98 -10.51
C SER A 70 -2.25 -9.95 -9.36
N ARG A 71 -1.65 -9.49 -8.27
CA ARG A 71 -1.45 -10.37 -7.12
C ARG A 71 -2.75 -10.63 -6.40
N MET A 72 -3.63 -9.62 -6.33
CA MET A 72 -4.94 -9.84 -5.74
C MET A 72 -5.65 -10.97 -6.47
N GLN A 73 -5.59 -10.96 -7.81
CA GLN A 73 -6.18 -12.02 -8.60
C GLN A 73 -5.53 -13.36 -8.35
N GLU A 74 -4.20 -13.39 -8.31
CA GLU A 74 -3.48 -14.63 -8.06
C GLU A 74 -3.85 -15.25 -6.73
N ARG A 75 -4.15 -14.42 -5.76
CA ARG A 75 -4.51 -14.91 -4.43
C ARG A 75 -6.00 -15.22 -4.32
N GLY A 76 -6.76 -15.02 -5.39
CA GLY A 76 -8.17 -15.35 -5.39
C GLY A 76 -9.08 -14.27 -4.87
N ILE A 77 -8.62 -13.03 -4.87
CA ILE A 77 -9.42 -11.91 -4.38
C ILE A 77 -9.98 -11.14 -5.57
N SER A 78 -11.28 -11.18 -5.74
CA SER A 78 -11.95 -10.39 -6.77
C SER A 78 -12.50 -9.11 -6.16
N PRO A 79 -12.77 -8.09 -7.01
CA PRO A 79 -13.24 -6.81 -6.47
C PRO A 79 -14.50 -6.87 -5.62
N ASP A 80 -15.40 -7.79 -5.94
CA ASP A 80 -16.66 -7.86 -5.22
C ASP A 80 -16.53 -8.47 -3.83
N MET A 81 -15.36 -8.97 -3.48
CA MET A 81 -15.16 -9.58 -2.16
C MET A 81 -14.89 -8.54 -1.07
N LEU A 82 -14.58 -7.32 -1.46
CA LEU A 82 -14.23 -6.25 -0.50
C LEU A 82 -15.17 -5.07 -0.68
N LYS A 83 -16.44 -5.30 -0.53
CA LYS A 83 -17.45 -4.27 -0.74
C LYS A 83 -17.57 -3.34 0.43
N LYS A 84 -17.94 -2.09 0.12
CA LYS A 84 -18.26 -1.12 1.15
C LYS A 84 -19.30 -1.69 2.10
N GLY A 85 -19.07 -1.52 3.37
CA GLY A 85 -19.97 -2.03 4.40
C GLY A 85 -19.61 -3.42 4.86
N GLY A 86 -18.74 -4.12 4.15
CA GLY A 86 -18.33 -5.45 4.54
C GLY A 86 -17.27 -5.41 5.63
N SER A 87 -17.00 -6.58 6.18
CA SER A 87 -16.03 -6.73 7.26
C SER A 87 -14.77 -7.40 6.72
N VAL A 88 -13.63 -6.98 7.21
CA VAL A 88 -12.36 -7.60 6.82
C VAL A 88 -11.41 -7.53 8.01
N GLN A 89 -10.65 -8.61 8.21
CA GLN A 89 -9.58 -8.59 9.20
C GLN A 89 -8.28 -8.28 8.47
N VAL A 90 -7.53 -7.35 8.99
CA VAL A 90 -6.31 -6.86 8.35
C VAL A 90 -5.14 -7.09 9.29
N VAL A 91 -4.05 -7.67 8.77
CA VAL A 91 -2.83 -7.85 9.52
C VAL A 91 -1.70 -7.19 8.72
N GLY A 92 -1.01 -6.25 9.36
CA GLY A 92 0.04 -5.54 8.65
C GLY A 92 0.77 -4.55 9.54
N TYR A 93 1.31 -3.51 8.92
CA TYR A 93 2.23 -2.60 9.62
C TYR A 93 1.92 -1.15 9.29
N PRO A 94 2.07 -0.25 10.27
CA PRO A 94 1.81 1.17 10.02
C PRO A 94 2.95 1.80 9.22
N HIS A 95 2.60 2.79 8.43
CA HIS A 95 3.60 3.58 7.72
C HIS A 95 4.46 4.34 8.75
N LYS A 96 5.75 4.45 8.47
CA LYS A 96 6.66 5.12 9.40
C LYS A 96 6.41 6.60 9.52
N LYS A 97 5.86 7.22 8.47
CA LYS A 97 5.68 8.66 8.42
C LYS A 97 4.26 9.11 8.17
N ILE A 98 3.52 8.39 7.32
CA ILE A 98 2.17 8.80 6.96
C ILE A 98 1.18 8.29 7.99
N LYS A 99 0.53 9.22 8.66
CA LYS A 99 -0.43 8.88 9.70
C LYS A 99 -1.63 8.14 9.12
N ASP A 100 -2.06 7.13 9.83
CA ASP A 100 -3.27 6.35 9.51
C ASP A 100 -3.17 5.59 8.19
N GLU A 101 -1.96 5.37 7.70
CA GLU A 101 -1.73 4.48 6.57
C GLU A 101 -1.04 3.24 7.06
N MET A 102 -1.43 2.08 6.53
CA MET A 102 -0.78 0.81 6.85
C MET A 102 -0.69 -0.04 5.59
N ARG A 103 0.17 -1.02 5.61
CA ARG A 103 0.26 -1.99 4.52
C ARG A 103 -0.07 -3.36 5.06
N ALA A 104 -0.98 -4.04 4.38
CA ALA A 104 -1.43 -5.35 4.80
C ALA A 104 -0.50 -6.43 4.30
N GLU A 105 -0.08 -7.29 5.20
CA GLU A 105 0.67 -8.49 4.83
C GLU A 105 -0.29 -9.59 4.46
N ARG A 106 -1.44 -9.63 5.13
CA ARG A 106 -2.50 -10.59 4.83
C ARG A 106 -3.83 -10.02 5.28
N ILE A 107 -4.89 -10.56 4.70
CA ILE A 107 -6.24 -10.22 5.12
C ILE A 107 -7.04 -11.50 5.26
N PHE A 108 -8.11 -11.41 6.03
CA PHE A 108 -9.04 -12.51 6.19
C PHE A 108 -10.43 -12.02 5.78
N ILE A 109 -11.05 -12.75 4.87
CA ILE A 109 -12.40 -12.44 4.42
C ILE A 109 -13.25 -13.68 4.71
N ASP A 110 -14.28 -13.50 5.51
CA ASP A 110 -15.15 -14.61 5.90
C ASP A 110 -14.36 -15.78 6.47
N GLY A 111 -13.33 -15.44 7.25
CA GLY A 111 -12.51 -16.44 7.91
C GLY A 111 -11.43 -17.07 7.06
N LYS A 112 -11.38 -16.76 5.77
CA LYS A 112 -10.37 -17.32 4.88
C LYS A 112 -9.18 -16.37 4.76
N LYS A 113 -7.99 -16.93 4.88
CA LYS A 113 -6.75 -16.16 4.83
C LYS A 113 -6.26 -15.94 3.41
N TYR A 114 -5.83 -14.72 3.13
CA TYR A 114 -5.22 -14.35 1.85
C TYR A 114 -3.91 -13.65 2.14
N GLU A 115 -2.81 -14.27 1.70
CA GLU A 115 -1.50 -13.65 1.84
C GLU A 115 -1.29 -12.67 0.69
N LEU A 116 -0.89 -11.43 1.02
CA LEU A 116 -0.71 -10.39 0.02
C LEU A 116 0.75 -10.08 -0.24
N ARG A 117 1.62 -10.45 0.69
CA ARG A 117 3.04 -10.24 0.51
C ARG A 117 3.61 -11.35 -0.36
N ARG A 118 4.62 -10.96 -1.20
CA ARG A 118 5.25 -11.92 -2.09
C ARG A 118 6.00 -13.00 -1.32
#